data_9d4a856f41f3cacf8594ad0fbb645061
#
_entry.id   9d4a856f41f3cacf8594ad0fbb645061
#
_cell.length_a   1.000
_cell.length_b   1.000
_cell.length_c   1.000
_cell.angle_alpha   90.00
_cell.angle_beta   90.00
_cell.angle_gamma   90.00
#
_symmetry.space_group_name_H-M   'P 1'
#
loop_
_entity.id
_entity.type
_entity.pdbx_description
1 polymer ?
#
loop_
_entity_poly.entity_id
_entity_poly.type
_entity_poly.pdbx_seq_one_letter_code
_entity_poly.pdbx_strand_id
1 'polypeptide(L)'
;LPDLSLPDGQDALIAAVAKANPRTIVVLETGGPVAMPWLDDSAAVLQAWYPGIRGGEAIADVISGDAYPGGRLPLTFPQSTQDLPRPEVPGALELGLDFTGSEPSPGYELVADYDVEGAEIGYRWLARKQADALFPFGFGLGYTAFAFDGFTLETDRASVRVSNTGKRTGAAVPQLYLLSRNGQPMRRLVGFAKAELPAGEARQLDFEIDHRLLADNRDGVWTMPAGDYEIGLGTDAETIVARKTIRLEARSWRNGG
;
A
#
# COMPACT_ATOMS: atom_id res chain seq x y z
N LEU A 1 -9.26 -15.05 -10.64
CA LEU A 1 -10.64 -14.65 -10.33
C LEU A 1 -11.05 -13.56 -11.31
N PRO A 2 -12.27 -13.58 -11.84
CA PRO A 2 -12.74 -12.58 -12.80
C PRO A 2 -12.95 -11.20 -12.17
N ASP A 3 -13.01 -11.16 -10.85
CA ASP A 3 -13.17 -9.95 -10.04
C ASP A 3 -12.40 -10.06 -8.71
N LEU A 4 -12.64 -9.14 -7.79
CA LEU A 4 -12.01 -9.11 -6.47
C LEU A 4 -12.85 -9.79 -5.38
N SER A 5 -13.92 -10.50 -5.70
CA SER A 5 -14.74 -11.22 -4.70
C SER A 5 -14.02 -12.46 -4.19
N LEU A 6 -14.37 -12.87 -2.98
CA LEU A 6 -13.94 -14.15 -2.45
C LEU A 6 -14.66 -15.31 -3.15
N PRO A 7 -13.99 -16.45 -3.40
CA PRO A 7 -14.60 -17.58 -4.09
C PRO A 7 -15.67 -18.28 -3.25
N ASP A 8 -16.51 -19.09 -3.91
CA ASP A 8 -17.41 -20.09 -3.32
C ASP A 8 -18.39 -19.55 -2.26
N GLY A 9 -18.84 -18.29 -2.43
CA GLY A 9 -19.81 -17.70 -1.51
C GLY A 9 -19.26 -17.33 -0.14
N GLN A 10 -17.94 -17.21 0.01
CA GLN A 10 -17.30 -16.82 1.27
C GLN A 10 -17.73 -15.43 1.74
N ASP A 11 -17.95 -14.47 0.83
CA ASP A 11 -18.47 -13.15 1.20
C ASP A 11 -19.84 -13.25 1.90
N ALA A 12 -20.74 -14.10 1.40
CA ALA A 12 -22.04 -14.32 2.02
C ALA A 12 -21.93 -15.01 3.39
N LEU A 13 -20.99 -15.94 3.55
CA LEU A 13 -20.71 -16.59 4.83
C LEU A 13 -20.20 -15.57 5.85
N ILE A 14 -19.21 -14.76 5.48
CA ILE A 14 -18.65 -13.72 6.37
C ILE A 14 -19.73 -12.74 6.79
N ALA A 15 -20.52 -12.24 5.86
CA ALA A 15 -21.63 -11.31 6.13
C ALA A 15 -22.65 -11.93 7.12
N ALA A 16 -23.01 -13.20 6.93
CA ALA A 16 -23.96 -13.88 7.83
C ALA A 16 -23.39 -14.06 9.24
N VAL A 17 -22.09 -14.42 9.37
CA VAL A 17 -21.43 -14.59 10.67
C VAL A 17 -21.25 -13.24 11.36
N ALA A 18 -20.80 -12.21 10.66
CA ALA A 18 -20.61 -10.87 11.20
C ALA A 18 -21.93 -10.27 11.70
N LYS A 19 -23.01 -10.45 10.94
CA LYS A 19 -24.36 -10.04 11.37
C LYS A 19 -24.83 -10.76 12.62
N ALA A 20 -24.48 -12.04 12.78
CA ALA A 20 -24.85 -12.84 13.94
C ALA A 20 -24.00 -12.51 15.18
N ASN A 21 -22.75 -12.09 14.98
CA ASN A 21 -21.82 -11.73 16.04
C ASN A 21 -20.98 -10.49 15.67
N PRO A 22 -21.27 -9.31 16.24
CA PRO A 22 -20.54 -8.07 15.93
C PRO A 22 -19.08 -8.07 16.43
N ARG A 23 -18.61 -9.12 17.10
CA ARG A 23 -17.21 -9.30 17.49
C ARG A 23 -16.45 -10.24 16.53
N THR A 24 -16.93 -10.39 15.30
CA THR A 24 -16.29 -11.22 14.28
C THR A 24 -14.99 -10.59 13.82
N ILE A 25 -13.92 -11.36 13.89
CA ILE A 25 -12.62 -11.04 13.29
C ILE A 25 -12.46 -11.90 12.03
N VAL A 26 -12.20 -11.28 10.91
CA VAL A 26 -11.95 -11.97 9.62
C VAL A 26 -10.46 -12.08 9.39
N VAL A 27 -9.97 -13.29 9.12
CA VAL A 27 -8.58 -13.54 8.71
C VAL A 27 -8.56 -13.90 7.24
N LEU A 28 -7.90 -13.11 6.43
CA LEU A 28 -7.76 -13.30 4.99
C LEU A 28 -6.40 -13.94 4.68
N GLU A 29 -6.42 -15.13 4.09
CA GLU A 29 -5.25 -15.83 3.54
C GLU A 29 -5.34 -15.81 2.01
N THR A 30 -5.13 -14.64 1.41
CA THR A 30 -5.27 -14.39 -0.02
C THR A 30 -3.96 -13.88 -0.62
N GLY A 31 -3.71 -14.19 -1.89
CA GLY A 31 -2.50 -13.76 -2.60
C GLY A 31 -2.55 -12.34 -3.14
N GLY A 32 -3.72 -11.69 -3.09
CA GLY A 32 -3.95 -10.34 -3.61
C GLY A 32 -5.04 -9.61 -2.84
N PRO A 33 -5.38 -8.39 -3.27
CA PRO A 33 -6.51 -7.64 -2.75
C PRO A 33 -7.82 -8.37 -3.01
N VAL A 34 -8.75 -8.20 -2.09
CA VAL A 34 -10.14 -8.64 -2.25
C VAL A 34 -11.08 -7.49 -1.92
N ALA A 35 -12.23 -7.45 -2.57
CA ALA A 35 -13.33 -6.59 -2.16
C ALA A 35 -13.90 -7.12 -0.83
N MET A 36 -14.37 -6.21 0.02
CA MET A 36 -14.85 -6.56 1.36
C MET A 36 -16.24 -5.94 1.61
N PRO A 37 -17.29 -6.43 0.92
CA PRO A 37 -18.63 -5.85 1.05
C PRO A 37 -19.21 -5.98 2.47
N TRP A 38 -18.62 -6.82 3.29
CA TRP A 38 -18.96 -7.11 4.68
C TRP A 38 -18.07 -6.35 5.70
N LEU A 39 -17.19 -5.46 5.25
CA LEU A 39 -16.18 -4.81 6.11
C LEU A 39 -16.79 -4.09 7.30
N ASP A 40 -17.84 -3.31 7.09
CA ASP A 40 -18.50 -2.50 8.12
C ASP A 40 -19.20 -3.33 9.20
N ASP A 41 -19.53 -4.58 8.90
CA ASP A 41 -20.14 -5.53 9.85
C ASP A 41 -19.08 -6.30 10.66
N SER A 42 -17.80 -6.17 10.32
CA SER A 42 -16.70 -6.91 10.96
C SER A 42 -15.99 -6.06 12.01
N ALA A 43 -15.66 -6.67 13.16
CA ALA A 43 -14.94 -5.97 14.23
C ALA A 43 -13.47 -5.66 13.84
N ALA A 44 -12.83 -6.55 13.08
CA ALA A 44 -11.48 -6.38 12.56
C ALA A 44 -11.23 -7.31 11.37
N VAL A 45 -10.27 -6.93 10.54
CA VAL A 45 -9.77 -7.77 9.44
C VAL A 45 -8.25 -7.89 9.57
N LEU A 46 -7.73 -9.11 9.53
CA LEU A 46 -6.31 -9.43 9.49
C LEU A 46 -5.97 -10.00 8.10
N GLN A 47 -5.15 -9.28 7.34
CA GLN A 47 -4.59 -9.77 6.09
C GLN A 47 -3.33 -10.56 6.38
N ALA A 48 -3.40 -11.88 6.31
CA ALA A 48 -2.30 -12.79 6.64
C ALA A 48 -1.51 -13.26 5.40
N TRP A 49 -1.98 -12.99 4.18
CA TRP A 49 -1.37 -13.42 2.93
C TRP A 49 -1.21 -14.96 2.86
N TYR A 50 -0.01 -15.43 2.55
CA TYR A 50 0.40 -16.84 2.62
C TYR A 50 1.36 -17.02 3.80
N PRO A 51 0.85 -17.25 5.03
CA PRO A 51 1.63 -17.10 6.26
C PRO A 51 2.64 -18.25 6.50
N GLY A 52 2.62 -19.29 5.67
CA GLY A 52 3.58 -20.40 5.75
C GLY A 52 3.32 -21.36 6.91
N ILE A 53 4.34 -22.18 7.23
CA ILE A 53 4.19 -23.33 8.14
C ILE A 53 3.86 -22.93 9.60
N ARG A 54 4.24 -21.73 10.04
CA ARG A 54 3.91 -21.19 11.38
C ARG A 54 2.81 -20.15 11.36
N GLY A 55 2.04 -20.09 10.28
CA GLY A 55 0.99 -19.09 10.08
C GLY A 55 -0.07 -19.07 11.16
N GLY A 56 -0.58 -20.24 11.54
CA GLY A 56 -1.59 -20.34 12.60
C GLY A 56 -1.10 -19.79 13.94
N GLU A 57 0.16 -20.04 14.32
CA GLU A 57 0.76 -19.51 15.54
C GLU A 57 0.88 -17.98 15.46
N ALA A 58 1.43 -17.45 14.36
CA ALA A 58 1.59 -16.01 14.16
C ALA A 58 0.23 -15.26 14.15
N ILE A 59 -0.78 -15.83 13.53
CA ILE A 59 -2.14 -15.29 13.52
C ILE A 59 -2.73 -15.28 14.95
N ALA A 60 -2.56 -16.37 15.69
CA ALA A 60 -3.03 -16.47 17.07
C ALA A 60 -2.36 -15.43 17.97
N ASP A 61 -1.02 -15.26 17.89
CA ASP A 61 -0.26 -14.28 18.66
C ASP A 61 -0.70 -12.84 18.37
N VAL A 62 -1.00 -12.53 17.10
CA VAL A 62 -1.54 -11.21 16.75
C VAL A 62 -2.95 -11.02 17.32
N ILE A 63 -3.86 -11.99 17.18
CA ILE A 63 -5.25 -11.86 17.65
C ILE A 63 -5.31 -11.78 19.18
N SER A 64 -4.49 -12.58 19.92
CA SER A 64 -4.39 -12.52 21.39
C SER A 64 -3.70 -11.23 21.88
N GLY A 65 -2.90 -10.60 21.02
CA GLY A 65 -2.11 -9.43 21.35
C GLY A 65 -0.75 -9.76 22.00
N ASP A 66 -0.30 -11.01 21.92
CA ASP A 66 1.04 -11.44 22.34
C ASP A 66 2.10 -10.92 21.36
N ALA A 67 1.74 -10.77 20.09
CA ALA A 67 2.51 -10.01 19.10
C ALA A 67 1.69 -8.79 18.60
N TYR A 68 2.38 -7.71 18.19
CA TYR A 68 1.70 -6.59 17.53
C TYR A 68 1.76 -6.74 16.00
N PRO A 69 0.72 -6.30 15.26
CA PRO A 69 0.72 -6.31 13.80
C PRO A 69 1.63 -5.20 13.28
N GLY A 70 2.89 -5.54 13.00
CA GLY A 70 3.90 -4.58 12.54
C GLY A 70 4.04 -4.49 11.01
N GLY A 71 3.21 -5.23 10.26
CA GLY A 71 3.14 -5.19 8.80
C GLY A 71 2.44 -3.96 8.26
N ARG A 72 2.71 -3.63 7.00
CA ARG A 72 1.98 -2.63 6.22
C ARG A 72 1.64 -3.24 4.86
N LEU A 73 0.51 -2.83 4.29
CA LEU A 73 0.08 -3.34 2.99
C LEU A 73 1.10 -3.00 1.90
N PRO A 74 1.65 -3.99 1.19
CA PRO A 74 2.63 -3.79 0.12
C PRO A 74 1.97 -3.42 -1.21
N LEU A 75 0.65 -3.31 -1.23
CA LEU A 75 -0.16 -2.95 -2.39
C LEU A 75 -1.46 -2.28 -1.94
N THR A 76 -2.17 -1.67 -2.87
CA THR A 76 -3.43 -0.97 -2.62
C THR A 76 -4.60 -1.95 -2.74
N PHE A 77 -5.54 -1.89 -1.81
CA PHE A 77 -6.85 -2.52 -1.94
C PHE A 77 -7.81 -1.52 -2.57
N PRO A 78 -8.26 -1.72 -3.81
CA PRO A 78 -9.27 -0.86 -4.42
C PRO A 78 -10.64 -1.10 -3.76
N GLN A 79 -11.55 -0.15 -3.89
CA GLN A 79 -12.92 -0.32 -3.38
C GLN A 79 -13.70 -1.34 -4.20
N SER A 80 -13.42 -1.40 -5.49
CA SER A 80 -14.07 -2.30 -6.42
C SER A 80 -13.16 -2.70 -7.58
N THR A 81 -13.56 -3.73 -8.32
CA THR A 81 -12.89 -4.14 -9.57
C THR A 81 -12.88 -3.02 -10.61
N GLN A 82 -13.87 -2.12 -10.59
CA GLN A 82 -13.97 -1.00 -11.53
C GLN A 82 -12.88 0.07 -11.35
N ASP A 83 -12.22 0.08 -10.19
CA ASP A 83 -11.12 0.99 -9.91
C ASP A 83 -9.78 0.53 -10.52
N LEU A 84 -9.74 -0.73 -10.98
CA LEU A 84 -8.55 -1.29 -11.63
C LEU A 84 -8.31 -0.67 -13.00
N PRO A 85 -7.06 -0.64 -13.49
CA PRO A 85 -6.75 -0.22 -14.86
C PRO A 85 -7.44 -1.08 -15.91
N ARG A 86 -7.63 -2.35 -15.59
CA ARG A 86 -8.29 -3.37 -16.44
C ARG A 86 -9.35 -4.09 -15.62
N PRO A 87 -10.52 -3.48 -15.44
CA PRO A 87 -11.61 -4.08 -14.68
C PRO A 87 -12.13 -5.37 -15.33
N GLU A 88 -11.97 -5.48 -16.65
CA GLU A 88 -12.29 -6.67 -17.44
C GLU A 88 -11.03 -7.12 -18.18
N VAL A 89 -10.77 -8.43 -18.16
CA VAL A 89 -9.68 -9.03 -18.94
C VAL A 89 -10.33 -9.74 -20.14
N PRO A 90 -10.10 -9.25 -21.38
CA PRO A 90 -10.68 -9.87 -22.56
C PRO A 90 -10.33 -11.36 -22.64
N GLY A 91 -11.34 -12.19 -22.93
CA GLY A 91 -11.19 -13.65 -23.02
C GLY A 91 -11.23 -14.39 -21.66
N ALA A 92 -11.27 -13.70 -20.53
CA ALA A 92 -11.24 -14.38 -19.22
C ALA A 92 -12.50 -15.20 -18.93
N LEU A 93 -13.67 -14.73 -19.36
CA LEU A 93 -14.94 -15.43 -19.20
C LEU A 93 -15.05 -16.62 -20.15
N GLU A 94 -14.58 -16.46 -21.38
CA GLU A 94 -14.62 -17.48 -22.43
C GLU A 94 -13.65 -18.63 -22.14
N LEU A 95 -12.55 -18.34 -21.47
CA LEU A 95 -11.56 -19.34 -21.06
C LEU A 95 -12.02 -20.18 -19.88
N GLY A 96 -13.13 -19.79 -19.22
CA GLY A 96 -13.60 -20.50 -18.04
C GLY A 96 -12.46 -20.70 -17.06
N LEU A 97 -11.80 -19.59 -16.64
CA LEU A 97 -10.68 -19.66 -15.71
C LEU A 97 -11.13 -20.20 -14.35
N ASP A 98 -11.46 -21.49 -14.36
CA ASP A 98 -11.43 -22.26 -13.13
C ASP A 98 -9.95 -22.60 -12.85
N PHE A 99 -9.54 -22.52 -11.62
CA PHE A 99 -8.19 -22.90 -11.20
C PHE A 99 -7.95 -24.42 -11.24
N THR A 100 -8.74 -25.16 -12.01
CA THR A 100 -8.65 -26.62 -12.10
C THR A 100 -7.55 -27.09 -13.07
N GLY A 101 -6.86 -26.16 -13.73
CA GLY A 101 -5.77 -26.47 -14.65
C GLY A 101 -6.25 -26.99 -16.01
N SER A 102 -7.50 -26.73 -16.37
CA SER A 102 -8.03 -27.02 -17.70
C SER A 102 -7.25 -26.24 -18.76
N GLU A 103 -6.87 -26.90 -19.84
CA GLU A 103 -6.22 -26.24 -20.96
C GLU A 103 -7.14 -25.17 -21.54
N PRO A 104 -6.60 -23.98 -21.91
CA PRO A 104 -7.40 -22.93 -22.54
C PRO A 104 -8.11 -23.47 -23.78
N SER A 105 -9.37 -23.06 -23.97
CA SER A 105 -10.08 -23.40 -25.19
C SER A 105 -9.27 -22.92 -26.41
N PRO A 106 -9.07 -23.77 -27.44
CA PRO A 106 -8.31 -23.38 -28.61
C PRO A 106 -8.90 -22.15 -29.30
N GLY A 107 -8.08 -21.13 -29.52
CA GLY A 107 -8.48 -19.91 -30.25
C GLY A 107 -8.69 -18.67 -29.38
N TYR A 108 -8.55 -18.75 -28.05
CA TYR A 108 -8.56 -17.59 -27.17
C TYR A 108 -7.16 -17.30 -26.65
N GLU A 109 -6.75 -16.06 -26.74
CA GLU A 109 -5.51 -15.54 -26.19
C GLU A 109 -5.85 -14.50 -25.12
N LEU A 110 -5.34 -14.68 -23.91
CA LEU A 110 -5.44 -13.67 -22.87
C LEU A 110 -4.50 -12.53 -23.21
N VAL A 111 -5.04 -11.35 -23.45
CA VAL A 111 -4.26 -10.15 -23.73
C VAL A 111 -4.42 -9.17 -22.58
N ALA A 112 -3.31 -8.85 -21.90
CA ALA A 112 -3.24 -7.80 -20.92
C ALA A 112 -2.44 -6.62 -21.50
N ASP A 113 -3.15 -5.52 -21.80
CA ASP A 113 -2.50 -4.28 -22.22
C ASP A 113 -2.00 -3.50 -21.00
N TYR A 114 -0.69 -3.46 -20.81
CA TYR A 114 -0.05 -2.71 -19.73
C TYR A 114 0.15 -1.22 -20.05
N ASP A 115 -0.15 -0.76 -21.26
CA ASP A 115 -0.03 0.65 -21.62
C ASP A 115 -1.19 1.51 -21.09
N VAL A 116 -2.25 0.89 -20.57
CA VAL A 116 -3.39 1.60 -19.95
C VAL A 116 -2.93 2.45 -18.77
N GLU A 117 -2.21 1.87 -17.82
CA GLU A 117 -1.66 2.57 -16.66
C GLU A 117 -0.20 3.04 -16.87
N GLY A 118 0.56 2.37 -17.73
CA GLY A 118 1.98 2.63 -17.95
C GLY A 118 2.77 2.50 -16.65
N ALA A 119 3.49 3.55 -16.27
CA ALA A 119 4.24 3.59 -15.00
C ALA A 119 3.37 3.94 -13.77
N GLU A 120 2.10 4.28 -13.96
CA GLU A 120 1.21 4.72 -12.88
C GLU A 120 0.39 3.55 -12.32
N ILE A 121 1.04 2.57 -11.69
CA ILE A 121 0.42 1.37 -11.12
C ILE A 121 -0.01 1.57 -9.66
N GLY A 122 -0.98 0.76 -9.20
CA GLY A 122 -1.43 0.68 -7.80
C GLY A 122 -1.90 2.04 -7.26
N TYR A 123 -1.35 2.49 -6.13
CA TYR A 123 -1.72 3.77 -5.50
C TYR A 123 -1.47 4.98 -6.41
N ARG A 124 -0.54 4.90 -7.36
CA ARG A 124 -0.28 5.97 -8.34
C ARG A 124 -1.42 6.09 -9.35
N TRP A 125 -1.98 4.95 -9.79
CA TRP A 125 -3.15 4.89 -10.64
C TRP A 125 -4.36 5.55 -9.97
N LEU A 126 -4.68 5.15 -8.73
CA LEU A 126 -5.79 5.73 -7.98
C LEU A 126 -5.59 7.23 -7.75
N ALA A 127 -4.39 7.66 -7.38
CA ALA A 127 -4.08 9.09 -7.24
C ALA A 127 -4.30 9.87 -8.54
N ARG A 128 -3.90 9.31 -9.70
CA ARG A 128 -4.16 9.92 -11.02
C ARG A 128 -5.66 9.98 -11.35
N LYS A 129 -6.42 8.98 -10.92
CA LYS A 129 -7.88 8.93 -11.08
C LYS A 129 -8.63 9.77 -10.07
N GLN A 130 -7.96 10.28 -9.05
CA GLN A 130 -8.58 10.96 -7.89
C GLN A 130 -9.62 10.07 -7.21
N ALA A 131 -9.33 8.77 -7.13
CA ALA A 131 -10.15 7.75 -6.48
C ALA A 131 -9.48 7.33 -5.16
N ASP A 132 -10.30 7.09 -4.14
CA ASP A 132 -9.86 6.62 -2.84
C ASP A 132 -9.72 5.09 -2.83
N ALA A 133 -8.72 4.58 -2.13
CA ALA A 133 -8.58 3.16 -1.88
C ALA A 133 -9.54 2.67 -0.79
N LEU A 134 -9.89 1.39 -0.80
CA LEU A 134 -10.47 0.73 0.38
C LEU A 134 -9.42 0.70 1.51
N PHE A 135 -8.21 0.26 1.17
CA PHE A 135 -7.02 0.41 2.02
C PHE A 135 -5.84 0.83 1.14
N PRO A 136 -5.21 1.99 1.43
CA PRO A 136 -4.10 2.47 0.63
C PRO A 136 -2.82 1.62 0.81
N PHE A 137 -1.92 1.70 -0.17
CA PHE A 137 -0.56 1.20 -0.03
C PHE A 137 0.10 1.78 1.23
N GLY A 138 0.78 0.94 2.00
CA GLY A 138 1.44 1.34 3.25
C GLY A 138 0.53 1.37 4.47
N PHE A 139 -0.78 1.16 4.32
CA PHE A 139 -1.74 1.12 5.43
C PHE A 139 -1.47 -0.05 6.38
N GLY A 140 -1.79 0.14 7.64
CA GLY A 140 -1.83 -0.91 8.65
C GLY A 140 -2.07 -0.33 10.04
N LEU A 141 -2.96 -0.96 10.78
CA LEU A 141 -3.26 -0.64 12.16
C LEU A 141 -2.35 -1.43 13.12
N GLY A 142 -2.28 -0.97 14.35
CA GLY A 142 -1.55 -1.63 15.43
C GLY A 142 -2.24 -1.43 16.77
N TYR A 143 -1.60 -1.91 17.85
CA TYR A 143 -2.16 -1.84 19.20
C TYR A 143 -1.63 -0.65 20.00
N THR A 144 -1.01 0.32 19.34
CA THR A 144 -0.52 1.56 19.91
C THR A 144 -0.66 2.70 18.91
N ALA A 145 -0.48 3.92 19.36
CA ALA A 145 -0.57 5.13 18.54
C ALA A 145 0.80 5.83 18.47
N PHE A 146 1.04 6.54 17.37
CA PHE A 146 2.28 7.28 17.16
C PHE A 146 1.98 8.74 16.80
N ALA A 147 2.81 9.64 17.32
CA ALA A 147 2.87 11.03 16.89
C ALA A 147 4.14 11.27 16.06
N PHE A 148 4.05 12.19 15.12
CA PHE A 148 5.13 12.58 14.22
C PHE A 148 5.35 14.09 14.33
N ASP A 149 6.55 14.48 14.79
CA ASP A 149 6.91 15.86 15.05
C ASP A 149 8.24 16.23 14.39
N GLY A 150 8.48 17.52 14.16
CA GLY A 150 9.78 18.02 13.71
C GLY A 150 10.20 17.49 12.34
N PHE A 151 9.25 17.27 11.42
CA PHE A 151 9.58 16.87 10.04
C PHE A 151 10.47 17.91 9.38
N THR A 152 11.67 17.51 8.93
CA THR A 152 12.62 18.32 8.16
C THR A 152 12.86 17.70 6.79
N LEU A 153 13.21 18.55 5.82
CA LEU A 153 13.54 18.14 4.45
C LEU A 153 14.74 18.92 3.96
N GLU A 154 15.76 18.23 3.50
CA GLU A 154 16.94 18.73 2.82
C GLU A 154 17.05 18.09 1.43
N THR A 155 18.09 18.45 0.67
CA THR A 155 18.25 18.03 -0.73
C THR A 155 18.18 16.51 -0.94
N ASP A 156 18.83 15.76 -0.07
CA ASP A 156 18.98 14.30 -0.14
C ASP A 156 18.58 13.58 1.15
N ARG A 157 18.05 14.33 2.12
CA ARG A 157 17.70 13.81 3.45
C ARG A 157 16.38 14.37 3.96
N ALA A 158 15.72 13.58 4.75
CA ALA A 158 14.61 14.04 5.57
C ALA A 158 14.74 13.44 6.96
N SER A 159 14.13 14.07 7.96
CA SER A 159 14.07 13.51 9.28
C SER A 159 12.74 13.78 9.97
N VAL A 160 12.36 12.93 10.91
CA VAL A 160 11.17 13.08 11.73
C VAL A 160 11.39 12.48 13.11
N ARG A 161 10.88 13.13 14.15
CA ARG A 161 10.77 12.55 15.49
C ARG A 161 9.47 11.76 15.57
N VAL A 162 9.58 10.47 15.90
CA VAL A 162 8.44 9.56 16.10
C VAL A 162 8.32 9.23 17.57
N SER A 163 7.14 9.39 18.15
CA SER A 163 6.84 9.12 19.55
C SER A 163 5.72 8.10 19.65
N ASN A 164 5.92 7.05 20.45
CA ASN A 164 4.85 6.12 20.80
C ASN A 164 4.00 6.75 21.92
N THR A 165 2.80 7.20 21.57
CA THR A 165 1.86 7.88 22.48
C THR A 165 0.89 6.92 23.17
N GLY A 166 0.92 5.65 22.81
CA GLY A 166 0.07 4.62 23.38
C GLY A 166 0.72 3.92 24.59
N LYS A 167 0.10 2.80 24.99
CA LYS A 167 0.46 2.06 26.20
C LYS A 167 1.17 0.73 25.95
N ARG A 168 1.42 0.38 24.68
CA ARG A 168 2.05 -0.88 24.27
C ARG A 168 3.23 -0.60 23.36
N THR A 169 4.20 -1.49 23.33
CA THR A 169 5.24 -1.50 22.31
C THR A 169 4.61 -1.70 20.94
N GLY A 170 5.14 -1.03 19.93
CA GLY A 170 4.71 -1.19 18.55
C GLY A 170 5.71 -0.64 17.54
N ALA A 171 5.48 -0.90 16.26
CA ALA A 171 6.33 -0.41 15.18
C ALA A 171 5.66 0.73 14.41
N ALA A 172 6.29 1.89 14.43
CA ALA A 172 5.97 2.99 13.52
C ALA A 172 6.61 2.76 12.14
N VAL A 173 5.88 3.12 11.09
CA VAL A 173 6.39 3.06 9.71
C VAL A 173 6.07 4.38 9.00
N PRO A 174 6.78 5.47 9.31
CA PRO A 174 6.64 6.72 8.56
C PRO A 174 7.13 6.52 7.12
N GLN A 175 6.43 7.13 6.17
CA GLN A 175 6.64 7.00 4.74
C GLN A 175 6.73 8.39 4.11
N LEU A 176 7.65 8.55 3.16
CA LEU A 176 7.83 9.81 2.42
C LEU A 176 7.30 9.65 1.01
N TYR A 177 6.49 10.58 0.57
CA TYR A 177 5.91 10.59 -0.76
C TYR A 177 6.22 11.89 -1.50
N LEU A 178 6.69 11.80 -2.74
CA LEU A 178 6.68 12.92 -3.68
C LEU A 178 5.22 13.19 -4.06
N LEU A 179 4.70 14.34 -3.68
CA LEU A 179 3.30 14.73 -3.86
C LEU A 179 3.10 15.62 -5.09
N SER A 180 4.09 16.45 -5.40
CA SER A 180 4.08 17.26 -6.61
C SER A 180 5.50 17.60 -7.07
N ARG A 181 5.64 17.85 -8.36
CA ARG A 181 6.85 18.37 -8.99
C ARG A 181 6.48 19.54 -9.89
N ASN A 182 7.00 20.73 -9.60
CA ASN A 182 6.66 21.98 -10.31
C ASN A 182 5.14 22.24 -10.39
N GLY A 183 4.43 21.96 -9.28
CA GLY A 183 2.98 22.11 -9.20
C GLY A 183 2.17 21.01 -9.90
N GLN A 184 2.82 20.07 -10.59
CA GLN A 184 2.14 18.91 -11.18
C GLN A 184 1.96 17.83 -10.12
N PRO A 185 0.72 17.42 -9.81
CA PRO A 185 0.44 16.38 -8.83
C PRO A 185 1.11 15.05 -9.19
N MET A 186 1.64 14.38 -8.19
CA MET A 186 2.23 13.05 -8.28
C MET A 186 1.92 12.25 -7.03
N ARG A 187 2.17 10.94 -7.09
CA ARG A 187 2.20 10.10 -5.89
C ARG A 187 3.28 9.06 -6.06
N ARG A 188 4.42 9.23 -5.38
CA ARG A 188 5.53 8.29 -5.49
C ARG A 188 6.21 8.14 -4.14
N LEU A 189 6.29 6.92 -3.62
CA LEU A 189 7.08 6.62 -2.42
C LEU A 189 8.55 6.94 -2.72
N VAL A 190 9.17 7.76 -1.87
CA VAL A 190 10.57 8.18 -1.99
C VAL A 190 11.42 7.78 -0.79
N GLY A 191 10.80 7.25 0.27
CA GLY A 191 11.51 6.74 1.43
C GLY A 191 10.54 6.18 2.47
N PHE A 192 11.03 5.28 3.30
CA PHE A 192 10.33 4.81 4.49
C PHE A 192 11.34 4.33 5.53
N ALA A 193 10.92 4.30 6.78
CA ALA A 193 11.67 3.69 7.87
C ALA A 193 10.73 2.91 8.77
N LYS A 194 11.26 1.90 9.47
CA LYS A 194 10.51 1.15 10.49
C LYS A 194 11.26 1.22 11.80
N ALA A 195 10.57 1.63 12.86
CA ALA A 195 11.14 1.70 14.19
C ALA A 195 10.19 1.08 15.20
N GLU A 196 10.69 0.11 15.94
CA GLU A 196 10.01 -0.42 17.12
C GLU A 196 10.28 0.52 18.30
N LEU A 197 9.22 0.92 18.99
CA LEU A 197 9.25 1.85 20.08
C LEU A 197 8.42 1.31 21.27
N PRO A 198 9.02 1.14 22.44
CA PRO A 198 8.29 0.94 23.68
C PRO A 198 7.28 2.06 23.95
N ALA A 199 6.30 1.81 24.81
CA ALA A 199 5.32 2.79 25.22
C ALA A 199 6.00 4.04 25.83
N GLY A 200 5.61 5.22 25.37
CA GLY A 200 6.15 6.51 25.83
C GLY A 200 7.54 6.88 25.27
N GLU A 201 8.19 6.00 24.53
CA GLU A 201 9.48 6.31 23.89
C GLU A 201 9.34 7.09 22.61
N ALA A 202 10.40 7.83 22.29
CA ALA A 202 10.51 8.57 21.05
C ALA A 202 11.88 8.38 20.41
N ARG A 203 11.93 8.44 19.07
CA ARG A 203 13.16 8.31 18.29
C ARG A 203 13.16 9.26 17.12
N GLN A 204 14.32 9.82 16.82
CA GLN A 204 14.58 10.50 15.55
C GLN A 204 14.83 9.43 14.48
N LEU A 205 14.15 9.55 13.35
CA LEU A 205 14.35 8.73 12.16
C LEU A 205 14.84 9.61 11.02
N ASP A 206 15.89 9.17 10.36
CA ASP A 206 16.49 9.84 9.22
C ASP A 206 16.24 9.00 7.97
N PHE A 207 16.01 9.69 6.85
CA PHE A 207 15.76 9.10 5.53
C PHE A 207 16.81 9.63 4.55
N GLU A 208 17.39 8.75 3.80
CA GLU A 208 18.07 9.08 2.56
C GLU A 208 17.06 9.12 1.40
N ILE A 209 17.06 10.19 0.61
CA ILE A 209 16.21 10.32 -0.58
C ILE A 209 17.04 9.99 -1.81
N ASP A 210 16.78 8.84 -2.41
CA ASP A 210 17.39 8.48 -3.69
C ASP A 210 16.82 9.38 -4.80
N HIS A 211 17.69 10.18 -5.45
CA HIS A 211 17.28 11.08 -6.51
C HIS A 211 16.66 10.37 -7.72
N ARG A 212 16.90 9.06 -7.92
CA ARG A 212 16.20 8.27 -8.94
C ARG A 212 14.70 8.21 -8.71
N LEU A 213 14.27 8.27 -7.45
CA LEU A 213 12.85 8.29 -7.09
C LEU A 213 12.20 9.66 -7.36
N LEU A 214 12.99 10.71 -7.56
CA LEU A 214 12.55 12.05 -7.94
C LEU A 214 12.65 12.32 -9.45
N ALA A 215 13.32 11.44 -10.21
CA ALA A 215 13.63 11.56 -11.62
C ALA A 215 12.73 10.69 -12.51
N ASP A 216 12.74 10.99 -13.79
CA ASP A 216 12.17 10.13 -14.83
C ASP A 216 13.31 9.45 -15.59
N ASN A 217 13.11 8.18 -15.97
CA ASN A 217 14.06 7.43 -16.79
C ASN A 217 13.52 7.29 -18.21
N ARG A 218 14.33 7.68 -19.20
CA ARG A 218 14.08 7.41 -20.61
C ARG A 218 15.37 6.91 -21.26
N ASP A 219 15.31 5.76 -21.89
CA ASP A 219 16.44 5.14 -22.61
C ASP A 219 17.71 5.04 -21.75
N GLY A 220 17.56 4.70 -20.47
CA GLY A 220 18.66 4.58 -19.52
C GLY A 220 19.23 5.89 -19.00
N VAL A 221 18.62 7.02 -19.36
CA VAL A 221 18.99 8.35 -18.85
C VAL A 221 17.96 8.77 -17.80
N TRP A 222 18.45 9.04 -16.59
CA TRP A 222 17.68 9.65 -15.53
C TRP A 222 17.71 11.17 -15.69
N THR A 223 16.55 11.80 -15.59
CA THR A 223 16.42 13.26 -15.70
C THR A 223 15.55 13.77 -14.55
N MET A 224 16.11 14.65 -13.75
CA MET A 224 15.47 15.38 -12.68
C MET A 224 15.43 16.86 -13.09
N PRO A 225 14.26 17.41 -13.45
CA PRO A 225 14.16 18.82 -13.82
C PRO A 225 14.39 19.74 -12.63
N ALA A 226 14.89 20.95 -12.89
CA ALA A 226 14.94 21.99 -11.86
C ALA A 226 13.52 22.39 -11.42
N GLY A 227 13.39 22.78 -10.16
CA GLY A 227 12.16 23.35 -9.63
C GLY A 227 11.76 22.88 -8.27
N ASP A 228 10.48 23.01 -7.94
CA ASP A 228 9.94 22.77 -6.62
C ASP A 228 9.39 21.32 -6.52
N TYR A 229 9.82 20.63 -5.46
CA TYR A 229 9.43 19.27 -5.13
C TYR A 229 8.73 19.27 -3.77
N GLU A 230 7.46 18.92 -3.75
CA GLU A 230 6.70 18.77 -2.50
C GLU A 230 6.79 17.33 -2.01
N ILE A 231 7.36 17.15 -0.83
CA ILE A 231 7.47 15.86 -0.15
C ILE A 231 6.52 15.84 1.05
N GLY A 232 5.69 14.82 1.10
CA GLY A 232 4.79 14.54 2.23
C GLY A 232 5.33 13.43 3.12
N LEU A 233 5.23 13.64 4.42
CA LEU A 233 5.35 12.59 5.43
C LEU A 233 3.96 11.98 5.64
N GLY A 234 3.82 10.68 5.53
CA GLY A 234 2.56 9.97 5.72
C GLY A 234 2.70 8.70 6.53
N THR A 235 1.56 8.16 6.93
CA THR A 235 1.44 6.80 7.50
C THR A 235 1.13 5.76 6.45
N ASP A 236 0.62 6.19 5.31
CA ASP A 236 0.29 5.43 4.12
C ASP A 236 0.23 6.39 2.90
N ALA A 237 -0.12 5.86 1.73
CA ALA A 237 -0.11 6.63 0.48
C ALA A 237 -1.19 7.74 0.41
N GLU A 238 -2.19 7.73 1.24
CA GLU A 238 -3.29 8.72 1.25
C GLU A 238 -3.24 9.62 2.48
N THR A 239 -2.82 9.09 3.63
CA THR A 239 -2.77 9.83 4.90
C THR A 239 -1.45 10.57 5.05
N ILE A 240 -1.42 11.83 4.62
CA ILE A 240 -0.26 12.71 4.71
C ILE A 240 -0.40 13.64 5.92
N VAL A 241 0.50 13.52 6.88
CA VAL A 241 0.47 14.23 8.17
C VAL A 241 1.31 15.52 8.17
N ALA A 242 2.30 15.63 7.31
CA ALA A 242 3.11 16.83 7.15
C ALA A 242 3.62 16.98 5.71
N ARG A 243 3.89 18.21 5.28
CA ARG A 243 4.37 18.52 3.93
C ARG A 243 5.50 19.54 3.99
N LYS A 244 6.48 19.41 3.10
CA LYS A 244 7.52 20.40 2.88
C LYS A 244 7.86 20.45 1.40
N THR A 245 8.25 21.65 0.95
CA THR A 245 8.73 21.88 -0.42
C THR A 245 10.20 22.20 -0.38
N ILE A 246 10.95 21.61 -1.31
CA ILE A 246 12.36 21.91 -1.55
C ILE A 246 12.56 22.25 -3.00
N ARG A 247 13.44 23.23 -3.27
CA ARG A 247 13.87 23.57 -4.62
C ARG A 247 15.14 22.81 -4.97
N LEU A 248 15.09 22.06 -6.09
CA LEU A 248 16.21 21.28 -6.59
C LEU A 248 16.69 21.81 -7.94
N GLU A 249 17.98 21.66 -8.19
CA GLU A 249 18.59 21.99 -9.48
C GLU A 249 18.39 20.84 -10.49
N ALA A 250 18.43 21.17 -11.77
CA ALA A 250 18.35 20.18 -12.83
C ALA A 250 19.55 19.23 -12.77
N ARG A 251 19.27 17.94 -12.93
CA ARG A 251 20.30 16.89 -12.95
C ARG A 251 19.94 15.82 -13.97
N SER A 252 20.97 15.32 -14.68
CA SER A 252 20.82 14.19 -15.59
C SER A 252 22.02 13.26 -15.48
N TRP A 253 21.79 11.94 -15.48
CA TRP A 253 22.85 10.93 -15.36
C TRP A 253 22.40 9.60 -15.98
N ARG A 254 23.34 8.67 -16.23
CA ARG A 254 23.10 7.30 -16.65
C ARG A 254 23.43 6.31 -15.52
N ASN A 255 22.81 5.12 -15.53
CA ASN A 255 23.21 4.04 -14.63
C ASN A 255 24.67 3.65 -14.95
N GLY A 256 25.54 3.68 -13.93
CA GLY A 256 26.96 3.30 -14.07
C GLY A 256 27.95 4.46 -13.96
N GLY A 257 27.49 5.63 -13.53
CA GLY A 257 28.36 6.77 -13.18
C GLY A 257 28.43 6.92 -11.67
#